data_ce2a82353dd2948f62836f81f9ef6dd9
#
_entry.id   ce2a82353dd2948f62836f81f9ef6dd9
#
_cell.length_a   1.000
_cell.length_b   1.000
_cell.length_c   1.000
_cell.angle_alpha   90.00
_cell.angle_beta   90.00
_cell.angle_gamma   90.00
#
_symmetry.space_group_name_H-M   'P 1'
#
loop_
_entity.id
_entity.type
_entity.pdbx_description
1 polymer ?
#
loop_
_entity_poly.entity_id
_entity_poly.type
_entity_poly.pdbx_seq_one_letter_code
_entity_poly.pdbx_strand_id
1 'polypeptide(L)'
;MRWTLSPAMLLVAVLAPQLFSEAQQPDKTLAASGRVSTTAETVCMLRAVAAKHLDPKIRNPDYLAEKFVSAEVWRTSPYRNDPERARSNPNYFWVNARTHHMDALLVDALSAGVTQVVNLGAGFDSRAYRFRERFATVRFFELDLPAMVAAKRERVVKIFGAVPDRVVLVPTDFTARPLDEVLRDAGYDRAQRTFFIWEGVTMYLPEAANVSTLRFIRSGSASGSSVVYDYVLDVTLRPDGGGIYGAKSTAAYLASVGEPLLTGWSQRQATAIATREGLVVVSDVGHAELTARYLIGADGLPDGMMVEFPRIMHARVP
;
A
#
# COMPACT_ATOMS: atom_id res chain seq x y z
N MET A 1 -87.29 10.19 -12.29
CA MET A 1 -86.48 8.98 -12.34
C MET A 1 -85.11 9.29 -11.75
N ARG A 2 -84.90 8.83 -10.53
CA ARG A 2 -83.66 9.06 -9.76
C ARG A 2 -82.71 7.87 -9.96
N TRP A 3 -81.50 8.16 -10.36
CA TRP A 3 -80.44 7.17 -10.32
C TRP A 3 -79.43 7.56 -9.28
N THR A 4 -79.34 6.72 -8.24
CA THR A 4 -78.35 6.79 -7.17
C THR A 4 -77.10 6.06 -7.61
N LEU A 5 -75.96 6.77 -7.62
CA LEU A 5 -74.64 6.16 -7.77
C LEU A 5 -73.99 6.06 -6.39
N SER A 6 -73.66 4.85 -6.01
CA SER A 6 -72.89 4.54 -4.81
C SER A 6 -71.41 4.78 -5.03
N PRO A 7 -70.68 5.39 -4.11
CA PRO A 7 -69.20 5.52 -4.24
C PRO A 7 -68.52 4.31 -3.65
N ALA A 8 -67.91 3.49 -4.49
CA ALA A 8 -66.93 2.50 -4.06
C ALA A 8 -65.60 3.22 -3.89
N MET A 9 -65.19 3.40 -2.63
CA MET A 9 -63.85 3.81 -2.28
C MET A 9 -62.87 2.69 -2.62
N LEU A 10 -62.03 2.92 -3.62
CA LEU A 10 -60.88 2.07 -3.91
C LEU A 10 -59.68 2.60 -3.12
N LEU A 11 -59.35 1.91 -2.04
CA LEU A 11 -58.13 2.15 -1.27
C LEU A 11 -56.98 1.54 -2.07
N VAL A 12 -56.25 2.36 -2.81
CA VAL A 12 -55.00 1.96 -3.42
C VAL A 12 -53.89 2.14 -2.38
N ALA A 13 -53.53 1.06 -1.71
CA ALA A 13 -52.33 0.99 -0.91
C ALA A 13 -51.13 1.04 -1.84
N VAL A 14 -50.43 2.16 -1.89
CA VAL A 14 -49.14 2.29 -2.53
C VAL A 14 -48.10 1.58 -1.65
N LEU A 15 -47.86 0.30 -1.96
CA LEU A 15 -46.67 -0.39 -1.50
C LEU A 15 -45.46 0.13 -2.27
N ALA A 16 -44.74 1.10 -1.66
CA ALA A 16 -43.44 1.45 -2.11
C ALA A 16 -42.51 0.25 -1.81
N PRO A 17 -41.82 -0.32 -2.78
CA PRO A 17 -40.77 -1.27 -2.48
C PRO A 17 -39.60 -0.52 -1.83
N GLN A 18 -39.39 -0.76 -0.56
CA GLN A 18 -38.14 -0.44 0.09
C GLN A 18 -37.06 -1.37 -0.49
N LEU A 19 -36.54 -1.00 -1.62
CA LEU A 19 -35.23 -1.47 -2.10
C LEU A 19 -34.16 -0.73 -1.31
N PHE A 20 -34.06 -0.99 -0.02
CA PHE A 20 -32.76 -0.92 0.62
C PHE A 20 -31.96 -2.08 0.00
N SER A 21 -31.13 -1.72 -0.99
CA SER A 21 -29.98 -2.52 -1.34
C SER A 21 -29.25 -2.79 -0.02
N GLU A 22 -29.31 -4.01 0.47
CA GLU A 22 -28.31 -4.52 1.39
C GLU A 22 -26.97 -4.28 0.69
N ALA A 23 -26.28 -3.22 1.08
CA ALA A 23 -24.88 -3.07 0.77
C ALA A 23 -24.26 -4.37 1.28
N GLN A 24 -23.81 -5.21 0.36
CA GLN A 24 -23.05 -6.40 0.66
C GLN A 24 -21.95 -5.96 1.64
N GLN A 25 -22.14 -6.32 2.91
CA GLN A 25 -21.07 -6.24 3.88
C GLN A 25 -19.91 -7.03 3.26
N PRO A 26 -18.70 -6.44 3.14
CA PRO A 26 -17.58 -7.19 2.63
C PRO A 26 -17.33 -8.35 3.58
N ASP A 27 -17.77 -9.53 3.17
CA ASP A 27 -17.57 -10.77 3.89
C ASP A 27 -16.05 -10.99 3.94
N LYS A 28 -15.49 -10.76 5.13
CA LYS A 28 -14.10 -11.02 5.52
C LYS A 28 -13.06 -10.10 4.85
N THR A 29 -12.83 -8.96 5.46
CA THR A 29 -11.58 -8.20 5.28
C THR A 29 -10.37 -9.13 5.49
N LEU A 30 -9.21 -8.81 4.89
CA LEU A 30 -7.98 -9.58 5.06
C LEU A 30 -7.66 -9.79 6.56
N ALA A 31 -7.90 -8.78 7.39
CA ALA A 31 -7.75 -8.85 8.85
C ALA A 31 -8.59 -9.97 9.48
N ALA A 32 -9.87 -10.08 9.10
CA ALA A 32 -10.77 -11.12 9.62
C ALA A 32 -10.46 -12.52 9.09
N SER A 33 -9.82 -12.64 7.93
CA SER A 33 -9.50 -13.93 7.31
C SER A 33 -8.37 -14.69 7.97
N GLY A 34 -7.48 -14.00 8.71
CA GLY A 34 -6.28 -14.59 9.32
C GLY A 34 -5.28 -15.17 8.32
N ARG A 35 -5.40 -14.85 7.04
CA ARG A 35 -4.52 -15.37 5.97
C ARG A 35 -3.42 -14.37 5.59
N VAL A 36 -2.38 -14.88 4.96
CA VAL A 36 -1.34 -14.08 4.31
C VAL A 36 -1.93 -13.40 3.07
N SER A 37 -1.59 -12.11 2.86
CA SER A 37 -2.05 -11.34 1.71
C SER A 37 -1.51 -11.91 0.40
N THR A 38 -2.41 -12.19 -0.53
CA THR A 38 -2.07 -12.65 -1.88
C THR A 38 -1.42 -11.53 -2.69
N THR A 39 -1.84 -10.27 -2.47
CA THR A 39 -1.25 -9.12 -3.16
C THR A 39 0.16 -8.84 -2.66
N ALA A 40 0.43 -8.97 -1.35
CA ALA A 40 1.78 -8.85 -0.81
C ALA A 40 2.74 -9.89 -1.40
N GLU A 41 2.30 -11.15 -1.58
CA GLU A 41 3.09 -12.18 -2.27
C GLU A 41 3.35 -11.82 -3.73
N THR A 42 2.31 -11.36 -4.45
CA THR A 42 2.42 -10.97 -5.87
C THR A 42 3.40 -9.81 -6.04
N VAL A 43 3.28 -8.76 -5.22
CA VAL A 43 4.18 -7.60 -5.25
C VAL A 43 5.62 -8.01 -4.93
N CYS A 44 5.83 -8.88 -3.95
CA CYS A 44 7.15 -9.42 -3.63
C CYS A 44 7.73 -10.21 -4.82
N MET A 45 6.92 -11.03 -5.49
CA MET A 45 7.32 -11.76 -6.70
C MET A 45 7.72 -10.80 -7.84
N LEU A 46 6.95 -9.74 -8.09
CA LEU A 46 7.28 -8.76 -9.13
C LEU A 46 8.60 -8.05 -8.83
N ARG A 47 8.88 -7.68 -7.58
CA ARG A 47 10.20 -7.15 -7.18
C ARG A 47 11.31 -8.16 -7.41
N ALA A 48 11.09 -9.43 -7.05
CA ALA A 48 12.08 -10.48 -7.23
C ALA A 48 12.46 -10.70 -8.70
N VAL A 49 11.49 -10.65 -9.61
CA VAL A 49 11.74 -10.72 -11.04
C VAL A 49 12.44 -9.47 -11.56
N ALA A 50 11.96 -8.28 -11.17
CA ALA A 50 12.55 -7.01 -11.56
C ALA A 50 13.99 -6.81 -11.04
N ALA A 51 14.35 -7.44 -9.92
CA ALA A 51 15.73 -7.46 -9.41
C ALA A 51 16.71 -8.24 -10.27
N LYS A 52 16.21 -8.99 -11.27
CA LYS A 52 17.03 -9.71 -12.27
C LYS A 52 17.12 -8.97 -13.60
N HIS A 53 16.58 -7.75 -13.70
CA HIS A 53 16.64 -6.95 -14.91
C HIS A 53 18.09 -6.70 -15.35
N LEU A 54 18.36 -6.82 -16.67
CA LEU A 54 19.72 -6.72 -17.20
C LEU A 54 20.28 -5.30 -17.09
N ASP A 55 19.45 -4.29 -17.37
CA ASP A 55 19.87 -2.90 -17.22
C ASP A 55 19.93 -2.51 -15.72
N PRO A 56 21.12 -2.19 -15.18
CA PRO A 56 21.30 -1.85 -13.79
C PRO A 56 20.56 -0.55 -13.36
N LYS A 57 20.22 0.35 -14.31
CA LYS A 57 19.46 1.56 -14.03
C LYS A 57 18.01 1.26 -13.68
N ILE A 58 17.44 0.24 -14.30
CA ILE A 58 16.04 -0.17 -14.16
C ILE A 58 15.90 -1.27 -13.13
N ARG A 59 16.97 -2.06 -12.92
CA ARG A 59 16.98 -3.21 -12.02
C ARG A 59 16.44 -2.83 -10.65
N ASN A 60 15.39 -3.53 -10.19
CA ASN A 60 14.82 -3.29 -8.88
C ASN A 60 15.89 -3.42 -7.77
N PRO A 61 15.99 -2.47 -6.84
CA PRO A 61 17.00 -2.49 -5.78
C PRO A 61 16.74 -3.56 -4.70
N ASP A 62 15.59 -4.23 -4.72
CA ASP A 62 15.24 -5.27 -3.75
C ASP A 62 15.85 -6.63 -4.12
N TYR A 63 17.16 -6.75 -3.96
CA TYR A 63 17.90 -8.00 -4.19
C TYR A 63 17.54 -9.13 -3.21
N LEU A 64 16.80 -8.82 -2.14
CA LEU A 64 16.32 -9.81 -1.18
C LEU A 64 14.92 -10.33 -1.50
N ALA A 65 14.16 -9.68 -2.39
CA ALA A 65 12.76 -10.00 -2.66
C ALA A 65 12.54 -11.50 -2.94
N GLU A 66 13.40 -12.14 -3.75
CA GLU A 66 13.28 -13.57 -4.05
C GLU A 66 13.31 -14.46 -2.79
N LYS A 67 14.10 -14.08 -1.79
CA LYS A 67 14.19 -14.81 -0.51
C LYS A 67 12.95 -14.63 0.36
N PHE A 68 12.20 -13.54 0.13
CA PHE A 68 10.94 -13.26 0.81
C PHE A 68 9.71 -13.81 0.09
N VAL A 69 9.81 -14.33 -1.14
CA VAL A 69 8.71 -15.04 -1.80
C VAL A 69 8.55 -16.43 -1.17
N SER A 70 7.32 -16.88 -0.94
CA SER A 70 7.11 -18.26 -0.46
C SER A 70 7.57 -19.27 -1.50
N ALA A 71 8.05 -20.42 -1.03
CA ALA A 71 8.52 -21.48 -1.93
C ALA A 71 7.40 -21.98 -2.87
N GLU A 72 6.15 -21.96 -2.41
CA GLU A 72 4.99 -22.34 -3.20
C GLU A 72 4.73 -21.31 -4.30
N VAL A 73 4.60 -20.02 -3.95
CA VAL A 73 4.40 -18.93 -4.91
C VAL A 73 5.53 -18.90 -5.93
N TRP A 74 6.78 -19.04 -5.49
CA TRP A 74 7.92 -19.09 -6.39
C TRP A 74 7.83 -20.27 -7.36
N ARG A 75 7.47 -21.46 -6.89
CA ARG A 75 7.35 -22.68 -7.69
C ARG A 75 6.22 -22.61 -8.73
N THR A 76 5.08 -22.02 -8.36
CA THR A 76 3.87 -21.97 -9.18
C THR A 76 3.76 -20.71 -10.02
N SER A 77 4.60 -19.69 -9.76
CA SER A 77 4.57 -18.42 -10.50
C SER A 77 4.89 -18.61 -11.98
N PRO A 78 4.05 -18.05 -12.86
CA PRO A 78 4.32 -18.02 -14.28
C PRO A 78 5.53 -17.14 -14.65
N TYR A 79 5.99 -16.29 -13.73
CA TYR A 79 7.06 -15.32 -13.93
C TYR A 79 8.46 -15.89 -13.64
N ARG A 80 8.54 -17.01 -12.92
CA ARG A 80 9.81 -17.60 -12.48
C ARG A 80 10.78 -17.88 -13.63
N ASN A 81 10.27 -18.49 -14.69
CA ASN A 81 11.05 -18.94 -15.85
C ASN A 81 10.86 -18.04 -17.08
N ASP A 82 10.01 -17.03 -16.96
CA ASP A 82 9.67 -16.10 -18.05
C ASP A 82 9.55 -14.68 -17.46
N PRO A 83 10.66 -13.96 -17.27
CA PRO A 83 10.66 -12.58 -16.79
C PRO A 83 9.87 -11.63 -17.71
N GLU A 84 9.83 -11.87 -19.03
CA GLU A 84 9.07 -11.06 -19.97
C GLU A 84 7.57 -11.17 -19.72
N ARG A 85 7.10 -12.31 -19.23
CA ARG A 85 5.71 -12.47 -18.81
C ARG A 85 5.36 -11.60 -17.59
N ALA A 86 6.31 -11.35 -16.68
CA ALA A 86 6.10 -10.42 -15.58
C ALA A 86 5.89 -8.99 -16.11
N ARG A 87 6.59 -8.61 -17.17
CA ARG A 87 6.46 -7.30 -17.83
C ARG A 87 5.08 -7.10 -18.49
N SER A 88 4.37 -8.19 -18.82
CA SER A 88 2.97 -8.10 -19.27
C SER A 88 1.96 -7.83 -18.15
N ASN A 89 2.37 -7.92 -16.87
CA ASN A 89 1.53 -7.52 -15.75
C ASN A 89 1.49 -5.99 -15.65
N PRO A 90 0.30 -5.35 -15.68
CA PRO A 90 0.20 -3.90 -15.67
C PRO A 90 0.91 -3.22 -14.48
N ASN A 91 1.05 -3.92 -13.35
CA ASN A 91 1.67 -3.39 -12.14
C ASN A 91 3.19 -3.61 -12.05
N TYR A 92 3.82 -4.33 -12.99
CA TYR A 92 5.26 -4.62 -12.94
C TYR A 92 6.10 -3.35 -12.86
N PHE A 93 5.86 -2.42 -13.77
CA PHE A 93 6.62 -1.16 -13.84
C PHE A 93 6.31 -0.23 -12.66
N TRP A 94 5.05 -0.21 -12.20
CA TRP A 94 4.66 0.51 -10.99
C TRP A 94 5.42 0.03 -9.76
N VAL A 95 5.39 -1.28 -9.50
CA VAL A 95 6.08 -1.88 -8.34
C VAL A 95 7.58 -1.57 -8.39
N ASN A 96 8.18 -1.64 -9.60
CA ASN A 96 9.59 -1.34 -9.77
C ASN A 96 9.91 0.13 -9.46
N ALA A 97 9.23 1.07 -10.10
CA ALA A 97 9.47 2.50 -9.90
C ALA A 97 9.13 2.95 -8.47
N ARG A 98 8.06 2.42 -7.86
CA ARG A 98 7.70 2.68 -6.46
C ARG A 98 8.82 2.26 -5.51
N THR A 99 9.40 1.08 -5.70
CA THR A 99 10.52 0.61 -4.88
C THR A 99 11.70 1.58 -4.96
N HIS A 100 12.11 1.96 -6.16
CA HIS A 100 13.18 2.93 -6.37
C HIS A 100 12.90 4.27 -5.69
N HIS A 101 11.69 4.81 -5.88
CA HIS A 101 11.34 6.12 -5.35
C HIS A 101 11.29 6.15 -3.83
N MET A 102 10.65 5.17 -3.21
CA MET A 102 10.57 5.08 -1.75
C MET A 102 11.93 4.77 -1.12
N ASP A 103 12.77 3.97 -1.77
CA ASP A 103 14.15 3.74 -1.33
C ASP A 103 14.99 5.02 -1.37
N ALA A 104 14.88 5.82 -2.42
CA ALA A 104 15.57 7.11 -2.51
C ALA A 104 15.19 8.04 -1.36
N LEU A 105 13.88 8.21 -1.12
CA LEU A 105 13.39 9.06 -0.02
C LEU A 105 13.81 8.52 1.36
N LEU A 106 13.81 7.21 1.56
CA LEU A 106 14.30 6.61 2.80
C LEU A 106 15.78 6.86 2.99
N VAL A 107 16.61 6.64 1.97
CA VAL A 107 18.07 6.88 2.03
C VAL A 107 18.38 8.34 2.32
N ASP A 108 17.64 9.28 1.72
CA ASP A 108 17.79 10.72 1.99
C ASP A 108 17.47 11.04 3.45
N ALA A 109 16.36 10.51 3.99
CA ALA A 109 15.95 10.71 5.38
C ALA A 109 16.98 10.13 6.37
N LEU A 110 17.45 8.89 6.12
CA LEU A 110 18.47 8.25 6.97
C LEU A 110 19.81 8.98 6.92
N SER A 111 20.22 9.45 5.75
CA SER A 111 21.43 10.26 5.58
C SER A 111 21.33 11.63 6.26
N ALA A 112 20.11 12.17 6.38
CA ALA A 112 19.82 13.40 7.15
C ALA A 112 19.69 13.15 8.67
N GLY A 113 20.00 11.94 9.15
CA GLY A 113 20.04 11.60 10.57
C GLY A 113 18.71 11.18 11.18
N VAL A 114 17.78 10.64 10.41
CA VAL A 114 16.63 9.91 10.94
C VAL A 114 17.11 8.61 11.55
N THR A 115 16.65 8.29 12.77
CA THR A 115 17.10 7.11 13.54
C THR A 115 16.01 6.07 13.75
N GLN A 116 14.78 6.37 13.37
CA GLN A 116 13.64 5.47 13.44
C GLN A 116 12.90 5.40 12.10
N VAL A 117 12.54 4.21 11.70
CA VAL A 117 11.66 3.94 10.55
C VAL A 117 10.46 3.16 11.04
N VAL A 118 9.26 3.60 10.69
CA VAL A 118 8.02 2.88 10.94
C VAL A 118 7.41 2.48 9.60
N ASN A 119 7.30 1.18 9.37
CA ASN A 119 6.70 0.62 8.15
C ASN A 119 5.29 0.11 8.49
N LEU A 120 4.28 0.82 7.97
CA LEU A 120 2.86 0.57 8.21
C LEU A 120 2.32 -0.36 7.12
N GLY A 121 1.96 -1.59 7.50
CA GLY A 121 1.61 -2.65 6.56
C GLY A 121 2.86 -3.18 5.85
N ALA A 122 3.84 -3.64 6.64
CA ALA A 122 5.18 -3.96 6.16
C ALA A 122 5.25 -5.15 5.19
N GLY A 123 4.21 -5.96 5.08
CA GLY A 123 4.18 -7.07 4.13
C GLY A 123 5.49 -7.85 4.07
N PHE A 124 6.00 -8.04 2.87
CA PHE A 124 7.31 -8.61 2.62
C PHE A 124 8.33 -7.55 2.17
N ASP A 125 8.23 -6.34 2.72
CA ASP A 125 9.24 -5.29 2.56
C ASP A 125 10.58 -5.76 3.13
N SER A 126 11.65 -5.51 2.41
CA SER A 126 13.01 -5.93 2.78
C SER A 126 13.92 -4.78 3.22
N ARG A 127 13.43 -3.53 3.27
CA ARG A 127 14.24 -2.32 3.55
C ARG A 127 14.95 -2.40 4.89
N ALA A 128 14.26 -2.86 5.95
CA ALA A 128 14.84 -3.06 7.26
C ALA A 128 16.09 -3.97 7.26
N TYR A 129 16.15 -4.89 6.30
CA TYR A 129 17.22 -5.88 6.15
C TYR A 129 18.28 -5.44 5.14
N ARG A 130 17.88 -4.77 4.04
CA ARG A 130 18.80 -4.27 3.02
C ARG A 130 19.66 -3.11 3.52
N PHE A 131 19.08 -2.24 4.33
CA PHE A 131 19.73 -1.03 4.80
C PHE A 131 20.42 -1.16 6.17
N ARG A 132 20.27 -2.29 6.86
CA ARG A 132 20.76 -2.52 8.23
C ARG A 132 22.27 -2.29 8.41
N GLU A 133 23.08 -2.66 7.43
CA GLU A 133 24.53 -2.53 7.53
C GLU A 133 24.98 -1.10 7.29
N ARG A 134 24.39 -0.44 6.29
CA ARG A 134 24.68 0.96 5.95
C ARG A 134 24.22 1.93 7.03
N PHE A 135 23.11 1.60 7.73
CA PHE A 135 22.49 2.44 8.76
C PHE A 135 22.30 1.65 10.06
N ALA A 136 23.39 1.15 10.61
CA ALA A 136 23.41 0.17 11.71
C ALA A 136 22.75 0.66 13.01
N THR A 137 22.63 1.99 13.23
CA THR A 137 22.00 2.57 14.42
C THR A 137 20.49 2.77 14.29
N VAL A 138 19.93 2.66 13.08
CA VAL A 138 18.53 2.89 12.81
C VAL A 138 17.68 1.74 13.33
N ARG A 139 16.58 2.07 14.00
CA ARG A 139 15.58 1.11 14.47
C ARG A 139 14.40 1.08 13.51
N PHE A 140 14.01 -0.12 13.08
CA PHE A 140 12.88 -0.36 12.20
C PHE A 140 11.74 -1.00 12.97
N PHE A 141 10.55 -0.42 12.88
CA PHE A 141 9.29 -0.99 13.37
C PHE A 141 8.48 -1.43 12.17
N GLU A 142 8.25 -2.72 12.03
CA GLU A 142 7.47 -3.29 10.95
C GLU A 142 6.11 -3.77 11.48
N LEU A 143 5.05 -3.02 11.15
CA LEU A 143 3.69 -3.26 11.60
C LEU A 143 2.90 -3.96 10.51
N ASP A 144 2.17 -5.01 10.85
CA ASP A 144 1.25 -5.68 9.94
C ASP A 144 0.28 -6.59 10.71
N LEU A 145 -0.69 -7.17 10.00
CA LEU A 145 -1.62 -8.15 10.55
C LEU A 145 -0.85 -9.34 11.15
N PRO A 146 -1.37 -9.96 12.23
CA PRO A 146 -0.67 -11.05 12.92
C PRO A 146 -0.20 -12.18 12.00
N ALA A 147 -1.01 -12.58 11.02
CA ALA A 147 -0.64 -13.63 10.05
C ALA A 147 0.53 -13.20 9.15
N MET A 148 0.55 -11.93 8.72
CA MET A 148 1.64 -11.37 7.92
C MET A 148 2.94 -11.30 8.71
N VAL A 149 2.88 -10.81 9.96
CA VAL A 149 4.04 -10.75 10.86
C VAL A 149 4.61 -12.14 11.13
N ALA A 150 3.75 -13.14 11.36
CA ALA A 150 4.19 -14.52 11.58
C ALA A 150 4.91 -15.08 10.34
N ALA A 151 4.33 -14.93 9.15
CA ALA A 151 4.92 -15.37 7.89
C ALA A 151 6.24 -14.64 7.60
N LYS A 152 6.29 -13.33 7.82
CA LYS A 152 7.53 -12.54 7.65
C LYS A 152 8.61 -12.98 8.62
N ARG A 153 8.29 -13.17 9.90
CA ARG A 153 9.23 -13.66 10.92
C ARG A 153 9.86 -14.99 10.52
N GLU A 154 9.05 -15.95 10.06
CA GLU A 154 9.54 -17.24 9.58
C GLU A 154 10.58 -17.07 8.47
N ARG A 155 10.26 -16.23 7.45
CA ARG A 155 11.18 -15.96 6.33
C ARG A 155 12.44 -15.25 6.78
N VAL A 156 12.32 -14.25 7.65
CA VAL A 156 13.48 -13.53 8.22
C VAL A 156 14.40 -14.48 8.98
N VAL A 157 13.86 -15.33 9.85
CA VAL A 157 14.65 -16.33 10.57
C VAL A 157 15.32 -17.31 9.62
N LYS A 158 14.62 -17.76 8.58
CA LYS A 158 15.20 -18.64 7.55
C LYS A 158 16.35 -17.99 6.79
N ILE A 159 16.25 -16.67 6.51
CA ILE A 159 17.25 -15.93 5.70
C ILE A 159 18.47 -15.54 6.54
N PHE A 160 18.25 -15.09 7.80
CA PHE A 160 19.26 -14.43 8.63
C PHE A 160 19.62 -15.18 9.92
N GLY A 161 18.95 -16.31 10.21
CA GLY A 161 19.12 -17.07 11.45
C GLY A 161 18.28 -16.55 12.62
N ALA A 162 18.05 -15.24 12.69
CA ALA A 162 17.23 -14.56 13.70
C ALA A 162 16.66 -13.25 13.14
N VAL A 163 15.67 -12.68 13.83
CA VAL A 163 15.26 -11.30 13.57
C VAL A 163 16.38 -10.37 14.04
N PRO A 164 16.90 -9.45 13.21
CA PRO A 164 17.96 -8.53 13.62
C PRO A 164 17.56 -7.65 14.80
N ASP A 165 18.45 -7.34 15.73
CA ASP A 165 18.17 -6.63 16.99
C ASP A 165 17.50 -5.28 16.82
N ARG A 166 17.73 -4.61 15.69
CA ARG A 166 17.15 -3.29 15.38
C ARG A 166 15.83 -3.36 14.63
N VAL A 167 15.30 -4.56 14.39
CA VAL A 167 14.00 -4.76 13.72
C VAL A 167 12.98 -5.26 14.72
N VAL A 168 11.91 -4.50 14.91
CA VAL A 168 10.80 -4.84 15.79
C VAL A 168 9.60 -5.23 14.92
N LEU A 169 9.22 -6.50 14.95
CA LEU A 169 8.03 -7.00 14.25
C LEU A 169 6.81 -6.85 15.16
N VAL A 170 5.84 -6.05 14.75
CA VAL A 170 4.70 -5.62 15.56
C VAL A 170 3.39 -6.11 14.94
N PRO A 171 2.78 -7.19 15.47
CA PRO A 171 1.48 -7.65 15.00
C PRO A 171 0.39 -6.67 15.44
N THR A 172 -0.35 -6.13 14.47
CA THR A 172 -1.44 -5.19 14.74
C THR A 172 -2.45 -5.16 13.60
N ASP A 173 -3.69 -4.82 13.95
CA ASP A 173 -4.71 -4.41 13.00
C ASP A 173 -4.94 -2.90 13.20
N PHE A 174 -4.74 -2.11 12.15
CA PHE A 174 -4.89 -0.66 12.17
C PHE A 174 -6.31 -0.18 12.47
N THR A 175 -7.30 -1.08 12.37
CA THR A 175 -8.70 -0.77 12.67
C THR A 175 -9.10 -1.15 14.09
N ALA A 176 -8.32 -1.98 14.78
CA ALA A 176 -8.66 -2.56 16.07
C ALA A 176 -8.00 -1.84 17.26
N ARG A 177 -6.78 -1.31 17.08
CA ARG A 177 -6.04 -0.62 18.17
C ARG A 177 -5.47 0.71 17.69
N PRO A 178 -5.49 1.75 18.56
CA PRO A 178 -4.83 3.02 18.28
C PRO A 178 -3.33 2.84 18.02
N LEU A 179 -2.84 3.46 16.96
CA LEU A 179 -1.45 3.29 16.52
C LEU A 179 -0.42 3.83 17.54
N ASP A 180 -0.79 4.86 18.30
CA ASP A 180 0.04 5.42 19.37
C ASP A 180 0.27 4.43 20.53
N GLU A 181 -0.74 3.66 20.89
CA GLU A 181 -0.60 2.60 21.90
C GLU A 181 0.30 1.47 21.40
N VAL A 182 0.04 1.01 20.20
CA VAL A 182 0.80 -0.07 19.57
C VAL A 182 2.29 0.27 19.46
N LEU A 183 2.60 1.46 18.99
CA LEU A 183 3.99 1.89 18.81
C LEU A 183 4.69 2.19 20.15
N ARG A 184 3.96 2.77 21.13
CA ARG A 184 4.48 2.95 22.49
C ARG A 184 4.87 1.61 23.11
N ASP A 185 3.99 0.62 23.04
CA ASP A 185 4.24 -0.73 23.59
C ASP A 185 5.41 -1.42 22.89
N ALA A 186 5.67 -1.10 21.62
CA ALA A 186 6.82 -1.56 20.84
C ALA A 186 8.12 -0.80 21.15
N GLY A 187 8.07 0.25 21.98
CA GLY A 187 9.23 1.06 22.34
C GLY A 187 9.62 2.11 21.31
N TYR A 188 8.64 2.61 20.55
CA TYR A 188 8.80 3.77 19.68
C TYR A 188 9.01 5.04 20.51
N ASP A 189 9.97 5.88 20.10
CA ASP A 189 10.27 7.14 20.76
C ASP A 189 9.74 8.34 19.96
N ARG A 190 8.70 8.99 20.47
CA ARG A 190 8.05 10.14 19.82
C ARG A 190 8.94 11.38 19.72
N ALA A 191 10.01 11.46 20.52
CA ALA A 191 10.95 12.57 20.51
C ALA A 191 11.99 12.47 19.38
N GLN A 192 12.15 11.30 18.78
CA GLN A 192 13.08 11.11 17.67
C GLN A 192 12.41 11.33 16.32
N ARG A 193 13.18 11.90 15.38
CA ARG A 193 12.71 12.04 14.00
C ARG A 193 12.53 10.67 13.38
N THR A 194 11.37 10.48 12.75
CA THR A 194 10.92 9.21 12.20
C THR A 194 10.59 9.35 10.70
N PHE A 195 10.97 8.35 9.92
CA PHE A 195 10.49 8.17 8.55
C PHE A 195 9.43 7.08 8.53
N PHE A 196 8.21 7.44 8.12
CA PHE A 196 7.12 6.49 7.96
C PHE A 196 7.06 6.03 6.51
N ILE A 197 6.99 4.71 6.31
CA ILE A 197 6.70 4.06 5.03
C ILE A 197 5.30 3.46 5.13
N TRP A 198 4.45 3.78 4.17
CA TRP A 198 3.09 3.28 4.15
C TRP A 198 2.74 2.87 2.72
N GLU A 199 3.32 1.75 2.30
CA GLU A 199 3.35 1.25 0.93
C GLU A 199 2.30 0.18 0.68
N GLY A 200 1.39 0.41 -0.28
CA GLY A 200 0.41 -0.57 -0.74
C GLY A 200 -0.68 -0.88 0.28
N VAL A 201 -1.11 0.09 1.10
CA VAL A 201 -2.05 -0.12 2.21
C VAL A 201 -3.23 0.84 2.19
N THR A 202 -3.03 2.13 1.89
CA THR A 202 -4.07 3.16 2.02
C THR A 202 -5.35 2.81 1.27
N MET A 203 -5.23 2.19 0.10
CA MET A 203 -6.35 1.82 -0.75
C MET A 203 -7.20 0.67 -0.20
N TYR A 204 -6.70 -0.07 0.79
CA TYR A 204 -7.40 -1.20 1.43
C TYR A 204 -8.03 -0.83 2.78
N LEU A 205 -7.81 0.39 3.25
CA LEU A 205 -8.38 0.90 4.50
C LEU A 205 -9.55 1.84 4.24
N PRO A 206 -10.54 1.90 5.14
CA PRO A 206 -11.53 2.96 5.12
C PRO A 206 -10.87 4.34 5.25
N GLU A 207 -11.44 5.37 4.62
CA GLU A 207 -10.88 6.74 4.66
C GLU A 207 -10.65 7.23 6.11
N ALA A 208 -11.56 6.93 7.03
CA ALA A 208 -11.42 7.32 8.44
C ALA A 208 -10.15 6.73 9.10
N ALA A 209 -9.77 5.49 8.76
CA ALA A 209 -8.54 4.87 9.25
C ALA A 209 -7.30 5.54 8.65
N ASN A 210 -7.33 5.88 7.36
CA ASN A 210 -6.27 6.62 6.71
C ASN A 210 -6.06 7.99 7.35
N VAL A 211 -7.13 8.75 7.56
CA VAL A 211 -7.09 10.07 8.23
C VAL A 211 -6.55 9.94 9.65
N SER A 212 -6.99 8.93 10.42
CA SER A 212 -6.50 8.68 11.77
C SER A 212 -4.99 8.40 11.81
N THR A 213 -4.49 7.64 10.85
CA THR A 213 -3.06 7.34 10.69
C THR A 213 -2.25 8.62 10.39
N LEU A 214 -2.69 9.46 9.44
CA LEU A 214 -2.02 10.74 9.14
C LEU A 214 -2.03 11.69 10.35
N ARG A 215 -3.13 11.75 11.08
CA ARG A 215 -3.24 12.52 12.33
C ARG A 215 -2.27 12.02 13.39
N PHE A 216 -2.15 10.71 13.56
CA PHE A 216 -1.15 10.13 14.46
C PHE A 216 0.27 10.52 14.04
N ILE A 217 0.62 10.37 12.75
CA ILE A 217 1.95 10.75 12.25
C ILE A 217 2.26 12.21 12.59
N ARG A 218 1.29 13.10 12.41
CA ARG A 218 1.45 14.54 12.75
C ARG A 218 1.64 14.77 14.24
N SER A 219 0.84 14.14 15.10
CA SER A 219 0.81 14.40 16.54
C SER A 219 1.74 13.49 17.35
N GLY A 220 2.09 12.34 16.81
CA GLY A 220 2.86 11.26 17.46
C GLY A 220 4.35 11.24 17.10
N SER A 221 4.87 12.23 16.38
CA SER A 221 6.27 12.26 15.94
C SER A 221 6.91 13.63 16.11
N ALA A 222 8.23 13.66 16.22
CA ALA A 222 9.01 14.89 16.30
C ALA A 222 8.91 15.70 15.00
N SER A 223 9.06 17.04 15.10
CA SER A 223 9.20 17.93 13.95
C SER A 223 10.35 17.46 13.05
N GLY A 224 10.17 17.55 11.74
CA GLY A 224 11.10 17.03 10.74
C GLY A 224 10.93 15.53 10.44
N SER A 225 10.04 14.81 11.13
CA SER A 225 9.59 13.49 10.70
C SER A 225 8.82 13.58 9.39
N SER A 226 8.75 12.48 8.63
CA SER A 226 8.02 12.47 7.35
C SER A 226 7.38 11.13 7.07
N VAL A 227 6.42 11.14 6.15
CA VAL A 227 5.74 9.95 5.66
C VAL A 227 5.77 9.90 4.14
N VAL A 228 6.08 8.73 3.60
CA VAL A 228 5.83 8.40 2.20
C VAL A 228 4.73 7.35 2.12
N TYR A 229 3.73 7.60 1.31
CA TYR A 229 2.65 6.63 1.07
C TYR A 229 2.16 6.68 -0.36
N ASP A 230 1.68 5.55 -0.87
CA ASP A 230 0.98 5.50 -2.13
C ASP A 230 -0.53 5.47 -1.92
N TYR A 231 -1.25 5.99 -2.91
CA TYR A 231 -2.69 5.97 -2.97
C TYR A 231 -3.14 5.78 -4.42
N VAL A 232 -4.40 5.38 -4.61
CA VAL A 232 -4.98 5.24 -5.94
C VAL A 232 -5.93 6.42 -6.22
N LEU A 233 -6.03 6.80 -7.49
CA LEU A 233 -7.01 7.80 -7.91
C LEU A 233 -8.43 7.27 -7.70
N ASP A 234 -9.33 8.12 -7.22
CA ASP A 234 -10.73 7.80 -6.92
C ASP A 234 -11.50 7.22 -8.11
N VAL A 235 -11.14 7.63 -9.31
CA VAL A 235 -11.69 7.09 -10.56
C VAL A 235 -11.45 5.58 -10.72
N THR A 236 -10.44 5.02 -10.05
CA THR A 236 -10.14 3.58 -10.06
C THR A 236 -11.26 2.76 -9.42
N LEU A 237 -12.02 3.37 -8.51
CA LEU A 237 -13.16 2.71 -7.85
C LEU A 237 -14.41 2.64 -8.73
N ARG A 238 -14.42 3.30 -9.91
CA ARG A 238 -15.52 3.21 -10.86
C ARG A 238 -15.49 1.86 -11.58
N PRO A 239 -16.65 1.33 -12.00
CA PRO A 239 -16.71 0.03 -12.70
C PRO A 239 -15.89 -0.03 -14.00
N ASP A 240 -15.73 1.10 -14.68
CA ASP A 240 -14.94 1.24 -15.91
C ASP A 240 -13.47 1.61 -15.65
N GLY A 241 -13.09 1.90 -14.39
CA GLY A 241 -11.76 2.37 -14.02
C GLY A 241 -11.46 3.79 -14.52
N GLY A 242 -12.48 4.56 -14.91
CA GLY A 242 -12.35 5.92 -15.45
C GLY A 242 -11.57 5.98 -16.77
N GLY A 243 -11.42 4.87 -17.50
CA GLY A 243 -10.64 4.81 -18.73
C GLY A 243 -9.12 4.87 -18.54
N ILE A 244 -8.64 4.83 -17.29
CA ILE A 244 -7.21 4.93 -16.98
C ILE A 244 -6.53 3.58 -17.15
N TYR A 245 -5.35 3.56 -17.78
CA TYR A 245 -4.60 2.33 -18.03
C TYR A 245 -4.31 1.53 -16.76
N GLY A 246 -4.68 0.25 -16.80
CA GLY A 246 -4.47 -0.71 -15.71
C GLY A 246 -5.49 -0.64 -14.58
N ALA A 247 -6.30 0.42 -14.45
CA ALA A 247 -7.21 0.61 -13.32
C ALA A 247 -8.26 -0.50 -13.22
N LYS A 248 -9.03 -0.73 -14.29
CA LYS A 248 -10.09 -1.74 -14.32
C LYS A 248 -9.56 -3.16 -14.09
N SER A 249 -8.48 -3.54 -14.77
CA SER A 249 -7.89 -4.89 -14.65
C SER A 249 -7.31 -5.14 -13.27
N THR A 250 -6.66 -4.12 -12.67
CA THR A 250 -6.12 -4.23 -11.32
C THR A 250 -7.24 -4.34 -10.29
N ALA A 251 -8.26 -3.47 -10.34
CA ALA A 251 -9.38 -3.53 -9.42
C ALA A 251 -10.12 -4.89 -9.49
N ALA A 252 -10.34 -5.42 -10.69
CA ALA A 252 -10.96 -6.73 -10.89
C ALA A 252 -10.09 -7.86 -10.30
N TYR A 253 -8.78 -7.84 -10.52
CA TYR A 253 -7.86 -8.81 -9.93
C TYR A 253 -7.90 -8.76 -8.39
N LEU A 254 -7.78 -7.56 -7.79
CA LEU A 254 -7.79 -7.38 -6.34
C LEU A 254 -9.10 -7.89 -5.72
N ALA A 255 -10.23 -7.60 -6.33
CA ALA A 255 -11.52 -8.13 -5.90
C ALA A 255 -11.58 -9.67 -5.98
N SER A 256 -11.01 -10.27 -7.05
CA SER A 256 -11.01 -11.72 -7.24
C SER A 256 -10.20 -12.49 -6.20
N VAL A 257 -9.17 -11.83 -5.61
CA VAL A 257 -8.36 -12.43 -4.53
C VAL A 257 -8.85 -12.04 -3.13
N GLY A 258 -10.00 -11.34 -3.05
CA GLY A 258 -10.61 -10.93 -1.78
C GLY A 258 -9.89 -9.77 -1.07
N GLU A 259 -9.21 -8.93 -1.84
CA GLU A 259 -8.51 -7.72 -1.37
C GLU A 259 -8.98 -6.50 -2.19
N PRO A 260 -10.29 -6.15 -2.20
CA PRO A 260 -10.84 -5.08 -3.02
C PRO A 260 -10.32 -3.71 -2.57
N LEU A 261 -10.26 -2.76 -3.51
CA LEU A 261 -10.00 -1.36 -3.20
C LEU A 261 -11.19 -0.76 -2.46
N LEU A 262 -10.94 -0.08 -1.35
CA LEU A 262 -11.95 0.58 -0.51
C LEU A 262 -11.88 2.11 -0.61
N THR A 263 -10.68 2.67 -0.76
CA THR A 263 -10.44 4.12 -0.75
C THR A 263 -9.58 4.53 -1.94
N GLY A 264 -9.97 5.61 -2.56
CA GLY A 264 -9.21 6.31 -3.58
C GLY A 264 -9.43 7.82 -3.45
N TRP A 265 -8.45 8.62 -3.85
CA TRP A 265 -8.52 10.08 -3.79
C TRP A 265 -8.10 10.70 -5.12
N SER A 266 -8.75 11.78 -5.52
CA SER A 266 -8.14 12.66 -6.49
C SER A 266 -6.88 13.30 -5.89
N GLN A 267 -5.94 13.74 -6.72
CA GLN A 267 -4.72 14.42 -6.25
C GLN A 267 -5.03 15.61 -5.33
N ARG A 268 -6.06 16.38 -5.67
CA ARG A 268 -6.54 17.50 -4.85
C ARG A 268 -7.04 17.06 -3.48
N GLN A 269 -7.80 15.96 -3.41
CA GLN A 269 -8.30 15.42 -2.15
C GLN A 269 -7.16 14.89 -1.27
N ALA A 270 -6.22 14.12 -1.83
CA ALA A 270 -5.05 13.60 -1.12
C ALA A 270 -4.24 14.73 -0.50
N THR A 271 -3.94 15.79 -1.26
CA THR A 271 -3.26 17.00 -0.76
C THR A 271 -4.06 17.68 0.34
N ALA A 272 -5.37 17.87 0.15
CA ALA A 272 -6.24 18.54 1.12
C ALA A 272 -6.33 17.73 2.44
N ILE A 273 -6.41 16.41 2.38
CA ILE A 273 -6.42 15.54 3.57
C ILE A 273 -5.10 15.67 4.34
N ALA A 274 -3.95 15.53 3.68
CA ALA A 274 -2.65 15.65 4.33
C ALA A 274 -2.48 17.03 5.01
N THR A 275 -2.84 18.11 4.30
CA THR A 275 -2.75 19.49 4.81
C THR A 275 -3.71 19.74 5.97
N ARG A 276 -4.94 19.25 5.89
CA ARG A 276 -5.94 19.36 6.97
C ARG A 276 -5.48 18.66 8.26
N GLU A 277 -4.77 17.53 8.13
CA GLU A 277 -4.19 16.84 9.29
C GLU A 277 -2.86 17.48 9.75
N GLY A 278 -2.47 18.62 9.20
CA GLY A 278 -1.34 19.44 9.64
C GLY A 278 0.02 18.98 9.09
N LEU A 279 0.04 18.19 8.03
CA LEU A 279 1.26 17.80 7.32
C LEU A 279 1.56 18.78 6.19
N VAL A 280 2.85 18.98 5.90
CA VAL A 280 3.31 19.76 4.74
C VAL A 280 3.62 18.81 3.60
N VAL A 281 2.88 18.91 2.52
CA VAL A 281 3.12 18.11 1.30
C VAL A 281 4.42 18.56 0.67
N VAL A 282 5.35 17.63 0.48
CA VAL A 282 6.67 17.85 -0.13
C VAL A 282 6.63 17.51 -1.61
N SER A 283 6.02 16.37 -1.95
CA SER A 283 5.82 15.95 -3.34
C SER A 283 4.63 15.00 -3.46
N ASP A 284 4.02 14.99 -4.64
CA ASP A 284 3.00 14.04 -5.06
C ASP A 284 3.29 13.67 -6.51
N VAL A 285 3.83 12.48 -6.74
CA VAL A 285 4.33 12.03 -8.04
C VAL A 285 3.49 10.90 -8.61
N GLY A 286 3.27 10.93 -9.91
CA GLY A 286 2.52 9.93 -10.65
C GLY A 286 3.37 9.17 -11.67
N HIS A 287 2.70 8.44 -12.56
CA HIS A 287 3.33 7.56 -13.52
C HIS A 287 4.36 8.26 -14.43
N ALA A 288 4.07 9.49 -14.89
CA ALA A 288 4.95 10.19 -15.83
C ALA A 288 6.30 10.55 -15.19
N GLU A 289 6.27 11.14 -13.99
CA GLU A 289 7.46 11.51 -13.24
C GLU A 289 8.27 10.27 -12.80
N LEU A 290 7.58 9.22 -12.38
CA LEU A 290 8.23 7.98 -11.95
C LEU A 290 8.86 7.23 -13.12
N THR A 291 8.20 7.17 -14.29
CA THR A 291 8.78 6.61 -15.51
C THR A 291 10.04 7.37 -15.92
N ALA A 292 9.98 8.70 -15.97
CA ALA A 292 11.11 9.53 -16.35
C ALA A 292 12.32 9.38 -15.41
N ARG A 293 12.08 9.13 -14.12
CA ARG A 293 13.14 8.99 -13.11
C ARG A 293 13.77 7.59 -13.05
N TYR A 294 12.97 6.54 -13.22
CA TYR A 294 13.38 5.19 -12.82
C TYR A 294 13.24 4.11 -13.88
N LEU A 295 12.55 4.40 -15.00
CA LEU A 295 12.26 3.40 -16.02
C LEU A 295 12.80 3.78 -17.41
N ILE A 296 13.72 4.73 -17.49
CA ILE A 296 14.39 5.06 -18.76
C ILE A 296 15.68 4.21 -18.87
N GLY A 297 15.70 3.34 -19.86
CA GLY A 297 16.82 2.45 -20.12
C GLY A 297 18.08 3.16 -20.61
N ALA A 298 19.14 2.40 -20.81
CA ALA A 298 20.40 2.88 -21.36
C ALA A 298 20.26 3.44 -22.79
N ASP A 299 19.24 2.96 -23.52
CA ASP A 299 18.86 3.42 -24.87
C ASP A 299 18.06 4.74 -24.87
N GLY A 300 17.73 5.28 -23.70
CA GLY A 300 16.93 6.49 -23.53
C GLY A 300 15.42 6.29 -23.68
N LEU A 301 14.95 5.06 -23.83
CA LEU A 301 13.52 4.74 -23.98
C LEU A 301 12.92 4.22 -22.67
N PRO A 302 11.59 4.41 -22.45
CA PRO A 302 10.90 3.78 -21.34
C PRO A 302 10.97 2.23 -21.46
N ASP A 303 11.26 1.57 -20.35
CA ASP A 303 11.32 0.10 -20.25
C ASP A 303 9.97 -0.57 -20.54
N GLY A 304 8.88 0.17 -20.34
CA GLY A 304 7.52 -0.24 -20.66
C GLY A 304 6.47 0.70 -20.09
N MET A 305 5.19 0.33 -20.25
CA MET A 305 4.06 1.18 -19.89
C MET A 305 3.59 0.89 -18.46
N MET A 306 3.74 1.88 -17.58
CA MET A 306 3.28 1.81 -16.18
C MET A 306 1.77 2.07 -16.08
N VAL A 307 1.11 1.43 -15.12
CA VAL A 307 -0.27 1.83 -14.72
C VAL A 307 -0.31 3.28 -14.28
N GLU A 308 -1.41 3.98 -14.58
CA GLU A 308 -1.48 5.44 -14.45
C GLU A 308 -2.27 5.92 -13.22
N PHE A 309 -2.96 5.00 -12.55
CA PHE A 309 -3.89 5.35 -11.47
C PHE A 309 -3.25 5.50 -10.09
N PRO A 310 -2.09 4.91 -9.74
CA PRO A 310 -1.48 5.11 -8.43
C PRO A 310 -0.53 6.29 -8.41
N ARG A 311 -0.39 6.90 -7.24
CA ARG A 311 0.49 8.04 -6.98
C ARG A 311 1.24 7.84 -5.68
N ILE A 312 2.35 8.55 -5.50
CA ILE A 312 3.14 8.53 -4.27
C ILE A 312 3.19 9.94 -3.68
N MET A 313 2.71 10.06 -2.45
CA MET A 313 2.76 11.27 -1.65
C MET A 313 3.92 11.19 -0.66
N HIS A 314 4.71 12.26 -0.59
CA HIS A 314 5.67 12.50 0.50
C HIS A 314 5.24 13.76 1.26
N ALA A 315 5.04 13.62 2.57
CA ALA A 315 4.63 14.71 3.44
C ALA A 315 5.48 14.75 4.71
N ARG A 316 5.65 15.94 5.30
CA ARG A 316 6.51 16.19 6.45
C ARG A 316 5.73 16.76 7.62
N VAL A 317 6.13 16.38 8.83
CA VAL A 317 5.72 16.98 10.09
C VAL A 317 6.46 18.32 10.25
N PRO A 318 5.76 19.48 10.32
CA PRO A 318 6.37 20.79 10.45
C PRO A 318 7.09 21.00 11.78
#